data_b9c4911d00ff59c991ce5a3058edf1a3
#
_entry.id   b9c4911d00ff59c991ce5a3058edf1a3
#
_cell.length_a   1.000
_cell.length_b   1.000
_cell.length_c   1.000
_cell.angle_alpha   90.00
_cell.angle_beta   90.00
_cell.angle_gamma   90.00
#
_symmetry.space_group_name_H-M   'P 1'
#
loop_
_entity.id
_entity.type
_entity.pdbx_description
1 polymer ?
#
loop_
_entity_poly.entity_id
_entity_poly.type
_entity_poly.pdbx_seq_one_letter_code
_entity_poly.pdbx_strand_id
1 'polypeptide(L)'
;MNIGSYSGYIATDIELKQTPNGISVCRFRVAVRRPNKKDTTDFIDFVAWRQKAEFVSHYFRKGQWIEISGCLTTYQWKDKATGKPRYGYEVECNEISFGGGKREDGAGAGENAFPTFSEDAPAFEEVSSDEALPF
;
A
#
# COMPACT_ATOMS: atom_id res chain seq x y z
N MET A 1 17.04 10.77 5.62
CA MET A 1 16.42 9.58 5.04
C MET A 1 15.03 9.41 5.58
N ASN A 2 14.08 9.09 4.73
CA ASN A 2 12.69 8.97 5.16
C ASN A 2 12.12 7.71 4.51
N ILE A 3 12.32 6.59 5.18
CA ILE A 3 11.90 5.30 4.67
C ILE A 3 11.32 4.48 5.80
N GLY A 4 10.19 3.88 5.58
CA GLY A 4 9.58 2.98 6.54
C GLY A 4 9.08 1.73 5.83
N SER A 5 9.04 0.62 6.54
CA SER A 5 8.52 -0.62 6.01
C SER A 5 7.41 -1.11 6.91
N TYR A 6 6.31 -1.51 6.33
CA TYR A 6 5.13 -1.89 7.08
C TYR A 6 4.49 -3.11 6.47
N SER A 7 3.91 -3.95 7.30
CA SER A 7 3.14 -5.06 6.79
C SER A 7 1.93 -5.27 7.69
N GLY A 8 0.86 -5.72 7.12
CA GLY A 8 -0.36 -5.92 7.87
C GLY A 8 -1.52 -6.26 6.95
N TYR A 9 -2.73 -6.19 7.50
CA TYR A 9 -3.91 -6.50 6.73
C TYR A 9 -4.63 -5.22 6.35
N ILE A 10 -5.09 -5.16 5.12
CA ILE A 10 -5.80 -3.97 4.62
C ILE A 10 -7.13 -3.88 5.38
N ALA A 11 -7.35 -2.76 6.03
CA ALA A 11 -8.49 -2.59 6.91
C ALA A 11 -9.65 -1.86 6.30
N THR A 12 -9.46 -1.23 5.15
CA THR A 12 -10.53 -0.46 4.50
C THR A 12 -10.64 -0.88 3.05
N ASP A 13 -11.72 -0.47 2.41
CA ASP A 13 -11.85 -0.69 0.99
C ASP A 13 -10.84 0.18 0.24
N ILE A 14 -10.45 -0.29 -0.92
CA ILE A 14 -9.49 0.44 -1.74
C ILE A 14 -10.26 1.01 -2.90
N GLU A 15 -10.27 2.34 -2.99
CA GLU A 15 -10.96 3.02 -4.06
C GLU A 15 -9.98 3.72 -4.95
N LEU A 16 -10.00 3.41 -6.22
CA LEU A 16 -9.15 4.09 -7.18
C LEU A 16 -9.86 5.35 -7.64
N LYS A 17 -9.20 6.48 -7.48
CA LYS A 17 -9.76 7.75 -7.90
C LYS A 17 -8.77 8.44 -8.81
N GLN A 18 -9.23 9.45 -9.51
CA GLN A 18 -8.34 10.24 -10.34
C GLN A 18 -8.46 11.70 -9.94
N THR A 19 -7.32 12.36 -9.91
CA THR A 19 -7.31 13.79 -9.61
C THR A 19 -7.83 14.53 -10.83
N PRO A 20 -8.12 15.84 -10.71
CA PRO A 20 -8.55 16.60 -11.88
C PRO A 20 -7.56 16.54 -13.03
N ASN A 21 -6.29 16.28 -12.74
CA ASN A 21 -5.31 16.16 -13.80
C ASN A 21 -5.22 14.76 -14.37
N GLY A 22 -6.09 13.86 -13.97
CA GLY A 22 -6.06 12.50 -14.51
C GLY A 22 -5.08 11.56 -13.84
N ILE A 23 -4.53 11.93 -12.71
CA ILE A 23 -3.55 11.09 -12.03
C ILE A 23 -4.27 10.14 -11.09
N SER A 24 -3.96 8.86 -11.21
CA SER A 24 -4.58 7.85 -10.37
C SER A 24 -4.04 7.93 -8.95
N VAL A 25 -4.92 7.79 -7.99
CA VAL A 25 -4.54 7.80 -6.59
C VAL A 25 -5.51 6.89 -5.83
N CYS A 26 -4.99 6.19 -4.84
CA CYS A 26 -5.87 5.46 -3.94
C CYS A 26 -5.34 5.58 -2.53
N ARG A 27 -6.26 5.58 -1.59
CA ARG A 27 -5.92 5.64 -0.18
C ARG A 27 -6.57 4.47 0.52
N PHE A 28 -5.86 3.93 1.48
CA PHE A 28 -6.37 2.80 2.23
C PHE A 28 -5.66 2.78 3.58
N ARG A 29 -6.19 1.98 4.49
CA ARG A 29 -5.64 1.90 5.82
C ARG A 29 -5.22 0.47 6.07
N VAL A 30 -4.08 0.28 6.71
CA VAL A 30 -3.55 -1.04 6.99
C VAL A 30 -3.43 -1.21 8.50
N ALA A 31 -3.87 -2.35 8.98
CA ALA A 31 -3.78 -2.69 10.40
C ALA A 31 -2.43 -3.34 10.63
N VAL A 32 -1.56 -2.64 11.34
CA VAL A 32 -0.19 -3.07 11.57
C VAL A 32 -0.04 -3.41 13.04
N ARG A 33 0.44 -4.60 13.34
CA ARG A 33 0.59 -5.01 14.72
C ARG A 33 1.78 -4.30 15.33
N ARG A 34 1.61 -3.82 16.55
CA ARG A 34 2.70 -3.14 17.22
C ARG A 34 3.69 -4.18 17.74
N PRO A 35 4.98 -4.05 17.46
CA PRO A 35 5.91 -5.13 17.76
C PRO A 35 5.99 -5.54 19.21
N ASN A 36 5.92 -4.59 20.11
CA ASN A 36 6.10 -4.90 21.50
C ASN A 36 4.83 -5.07 22.29
N LYS A 37 3.68 -4.96 21.65
CA LYS A 37 2.41 -5.12 22.35
C LYS A 37 1.49 -5.90 21.46
N LYS A 38 1.35 -7.18 21.73
CA LYS A 38 0.58 -8.04 20.86
C LYS A 38 -0.88 -7.67 20.76
N ASP A 39 -1.42 -7.06 21.80
CA ASP A 39 -2.83 -6.72 21.76
C ASP A 39 -3.09 -5.37 21.13
N THR A 40 -2.07 -4.69 20.65
CA THR A 40 -2.24 -3.34 20.11
C THR A 40 -2.02 -3.37 18.62
N THR A 41 -2.95 -2.78 17.90
CA THR A 41 -2.87 -2.67 16.45
C THR A 41 -2.92 -1.20 16.09
N ASP A 42 -2.01 -0.79 15.24
CA ASP A 42 -2.01 0.59 14.77
C ASP A 42 -2.61 0.59 13.38
N PHE A 43 -3.49 1.57 13.12
CA PHE A 43 -4.10 1.72 11.81
C PHE A 43 -3.40 2.87 11.11
N ILE A 44 -2.71 2.56 10.05
CA ILE A 44 -1.85 3.52 9.37
C ILE A 44 -2.41 3.82 8.00
N ASP A 45 -2.48 5.10 7.66
CA ASP A 45 -3.02 5.52 6.38
C ASP A 45 -1.93 5.51 5.32
N PHE A 46 -2.26 4.97 4.18
CA PHE A 46 -1.34 4.87 3.06
C PHE A 46 -1.95 5.51 1.82
N VAL A 47 -1.10 6.05 0.98
CA VAL A 47 -1.55 6.61 -0.29
C VAL A 47 -0.63 6.08 -1.38
N ALA A 48 -1.23 5.68 -2.48
CA ALA A 48 -0.49 5.21 -3.64
C ALA A 48 -0.88 6.06 -4.84
N TRP A 49 0.08 6.37 -5.69
CA TRP A 49 -0.11 7.23 -6.83
C TRP A 49 0.22 6.55 -8.14
N ARG A 50 -0.47 6.94 -9.19
CA ARG A 50 -0.15 6.53 -10.57
C ARG A 50 -0.19 5.01 -10.71
N GLN A 51 0.84 4.42 -11.18
CA GLN A 51 0.84 2.99 -11.42
C GLN A 51 0.71 2.19 -10.14
N LYS A 52 1.24 2.70 -9.03
CA LYS A 52 1.11 2.00 -7.77
C LYS A 52 -0.35 1.98 -7.32
N ALA A 53 -1.08 3.06 -7.58
CA ALA A 53 -2.49 3.10 -7.23
C ALA A 53 -3.26 2.05 -8.03
N GLU A 54 -2.95 1.93 -9.30
CA GLU A 54 -3.62 0.94 -10.13
C GLU A 54 -3.25 -0.47 -9.71
N PHE A 55 -1.98 -0.67 -9.36
CA PHE A 55 -1.54 -1.97 -8.91
C PHE A 55 -2.29 -2.39 -7.64
N VAL A 56 -2.40 -1.51 -6.67
CA VAL A 56 -3.08 -1.85 -5.43
C VAL A 56 -4.56 -2.10 -5.68
N SER A 57 -5.21 -1.26 -6.48
CA SER A 57 -6.62 -1.42 -6.70
C SER A 57 -6.94 -2.68 -7.49
N HIS A 58 -6.02 -3.12 -8.33
CA HIS A 58 -6.23 -4.32 -9.11
C HIS A 58 -5.98 -5.60 -8.33
N TYR A 59 -4.95 -5.64 -7.52
CA TYR A 59 -4.50 -6.89 -6.93
C TYR A 59 -4.81 -7.06 -5.46
N PHE A 60 -5.27 -6.04 -4.78
CA PHE A 60 -5.51 -6.13 -3.35
C PHE A 60 -6.97 -5.83 -3.01
N ARG A 61 -7.41 -6.40 -1.92
CA ARG A 61 -8.75 -6.19 -1.40
C ARG A 61 -8.69 -6.04 0.11
N LYS A 62 -9.73 -5.46 0.67
CA LYS A 62 -9.84 -5.37 2.11
C LYS A 62 -9.67 -6.76 2.72
N GLY A 63 -8.91 -6.84 3.77
CA GLY A 63 -8.64 -8.10 4.47
C GLY A 63 -7.42 -8.84 4.02
N GLN A 64 -6.78 -8.42 2.94
CA GLN A 64 -5.61 -9.11 2.47
C GLN A 64 -4.34 -8.57 3.12
N TRP A 65 -3.32 -9.40 3.13
CA TRP A 65 -2.00 -9.02 3.65
C TRP A 65 -1.26 -8.21 2.59
N ILE A 66 -0.58 -7.16 3.03
CA ILE A 66 0.17 -6.32 2.13
C ILE A 66 1.45 -5.89 2.83
N GLU A 67 2.52 -5.75 2.06
CA GLU A 67 3.78 -5.24 2.56
C GLU A 67 4.15 -4.02 1.77
N ILE A 68 4.47 -2.94 2.46
CA ILE A 68 4.69 -1.66 1.83
C ILE A 68 5.95 -1.02 2.37
N SER A 69 6.76 -0.48 1.47
CA SER A 69 7.87 0.38 1.83
C SER A 69 7.57 1.74 1.26
N GLY A 70 7.75 2.77 2.05
CA GLY A 70 7.45 4.11 1.59
C GLY A 70 7.99 5.17 2.52
N CYS A 71 7.55 6.39 2.31
CA CYS A 71 7.98 7.49 3.14
C CYS A 71 6.80 8.12 3.85
N LEU A 72 7.05 8.59 5.05
CA LEU A 72 6.01 9.26 5.83
C LEU A 72 5.88 10.69 5.36
N THR A 73 4.68 11.10 5.03
CA THR A 73 4.43 12.46 4.60
C THR A 73 3.36 13.07 5.49
N THR A 74 3.34 14.37 5.54
CA THR A 74 2.35 15.09 6.34
C THR A 74 1.56 16.00 5.43
N TYR A 75 0.37 16.34 5.87
CA TYR A 75 -0.45 17.27 5.13
C TYR A 75 -1.25 18.11 6.12
N GLN A 76 -1.73 19.25 5.65
CA GLN A 76 -2.47 20.16 6.48
C GLN A 76 -3.82 20.46 5.89
N TRP A 77 -4.79 20.70 6.72
CA TRP A 77 -6.08 21.22 6.27
C TRP A 77 -6.63 22.11 7.37
N LYS A 78 -7.59 22.93 7.03
CA LYS A 78 -8.23 23.77 8.01
C LYS A 78 -9.49 23.13 8.52
N ASP A 79 -9.63 23.13 9.84
CA ASP A 79 -10.84 22.62 10.46
C ASP A 79 -11.97 23.60 10.17
N LYS A 80 -13.02 23.14 9.56
CA LYS A 80 -14.11 24.04 9.21
C LYS A 80 -14.82 24.58 10.42
N ALA A 81 -14.83 23.84 11.51
CA ALA A 81 -15.54 24.28 12.70
C ALA A 81 -14.79 25.35 13.46
N THR A 82 -13.47 25.26 13.56
CA THR A 82 -12.70 26.17 14.37
C THR A 82 -11.78 27.07 13.56
N GLY A 83 -11.57 26.75 12.28
CA GLY A 83 -10.65 27.51 11.46
C GLY A 83 -9.20 27.26 11.77
N LYS A 84 -8.90 26.34 12.66
CA LYS A 84 -7.52 26.10 13.06
C LYS A 84 -6.89 25.10 12.10
N PRO A 85 -5.58 25.21 11.89
CA PRO A 85 -4.90 24.25 11.04
C PRO A 85 -4.83 22.89 11.72
N ARG A 86 -5.03 21.85 10.95
CA ARG A 86 -4.89 20.47 11.41
C ARG A 86 -3.85 19.80 10.59
N TYR A 87 -3.21 18.80 11.17
CA TYR A 87 -2.13 18.09 10.53
C TYR A 87 -2.45 16.61 10.47
N GLY A 88 -2.12 15.97 9.39
CA GLY A 88 -2.30 14.55 9.27
C GLY A 88 -1.04 13.90 8.75
N TYR A 89 -0.97 12.59 8.85
CA TYR A 89 0.18 11.82 8.41
C TYR A 89 -0.31 10.70 7.52
N GLU A 90 0.45 10.39 6.50
CA GLU A 90 0.18 9.21 5.70
C GLU A 90 1.49 8.72 5.13
N VAL A 91 1.53 7.47 4.73
CA VAL A 91 2.73 6.89 4.14
C VAL A 91 2.50 6.81 2.65
N GLU A 92 3.40 7.41 1.91
CA GLU A 92 3.32 7.34 0.46
C GLU A 92 4.04 6.08 0.02
N CYS A 93 3.35 5.22 -0.73
CA CYS A 93 3.88 3.92 -1.08
C CYS A 93 4.94 4.04 -2.16
N ASN A 94 6.09 3.43 -1.93
CA ASN A 94 7.13 3.37 -2.94
C ASN A 94 7.25 1.96 -3.50
N GLU A 95 7.16 0.94 -2.65
CA GLU A 95 7.20 -0.43 -3.10
C GLU A 95 6.09 -1.19 -2.42
N ILE A 96 5.40 -2.03 -3.13
CA ILE A 96 4.27 -2.78 -2.61
C ILE A 96 4.44 -4.22 -3.03
N SER A 97 4.23 -5.12 -2.06
CA SER A 97 4.40 -6.53 -2.31
C SER A 97 3.30 -7.32 -1.65
N PHE A 98 2.99 -8.48 -2.20
CA PHE A 98 2.00 -9.33 -1.58
C PHE A 98 2.54 -9.93 -0.28
N GLY A 99 3.81 -9.97 -0.10
CA GLY A 99 4.33 -10.51 1.10
C GLY A 99 4.14 -11.98 1.20
N GLY A 100 4.71 -12.54 2.18
CA GLY A 100 4.60 -13.93 2.29
C GLY A 100 3.65 -14.39 3.28
N GLY A 101 2.89 -13.56 3.76
CA GLY A 101 2.09 -13.96 4.84
C GLY A 101 1.23 -15.10 4.56
N LYS A 102 0.96 -15.44 3.49
CA LYS A 102 0.07 -16.39 3.32
C LYS A 102 0.49 -17.53 2.76
N ARG A 103 1.40 -17.73 2.67
CA ARG A 103 1.73 -18.72 2.11
C ARG A 103 1.54 -19.93 2.63
N GLU A 104 1.10 -20.04 3.65
CA GLU A 104 0.95 -21.26 4.18
C GLU A 104 0.19 -22.08 3.32
N ASP A 105 -0.80 -21.70 2.89
CA ASP A 105 -1.53 -22.51 2.11
C ASP A 105 -0.93 -22.34 0.87
N GLY A 106 -0.24 -21.47 0.78
CA GLY A 106 0.27 -21.25 -0.39
C GLY A 106 1.09 -22.23 -0.78
N ALA A 107 1.18 -23.05 -0.27
CA ALA A 107 1.80 -24.00 -0.67
C ALA A 107 2.01 -23.79 -2.07
N GLY A 108 1.56 -24.18 -2.73
CA GLY A 108 1.83 -24.07 -3.97
C GLY A 108 1.94 -22.79 -4.42
N ALA A 109 1.35 -22.09 -3.79
CA ALA A 109 1.34 -20.85 -4.29
C ALA A 109 2.66 -20.30 -4.36
N GLY A 110 3.44 -20.72 -3.65
CA GLY A 110 4.63 -20.04 -3.65
C GLY A 110 5.13 -19.85 -4.97
N GLU A 111 5.07 -20.79 -5.77
CA GLU A 111 5.66 -20.61 -6.93
C GLU A 111 4.92 -19.85 -7.79
N ASN A 112 3.81 -19.58 -7.55
CA ASN A 112 3.15 -18.76 -8.37
C ASN A 112 3.51 -17.41 -8.15
N ALA A 113 4.46 -17.09 -7.67
CA ALA A 113 4.94 -15.80 -7.55
C ALA A 113 3.95 -14.74 -7.75
N PHE A 114 3.56 -14.07 -6.77
CA PHE A 114 2.71 -12.92 -6.93
C PHE A 114 3.54 -11.77 -7.46
N PRO A 115 2.97 -10.93 -8.28
CA PRO A 115 3.72 -9.81 -8.80
C PRO A 115 4.08 -8.82 -7.70
N THR A 116 5.17 -8.15 -7.86
CA THR A 116 5.61 -7.11 -6.95
C THR A 116 5.87 -5.87 -7.75
N PHE A 117 5.43 -4.75 -7.27
CA PHE A 117 5.66 -3.50 -7.96
C PHE A 117 6.80 -2.74 -7.32
N SER A 118 7.77 -2.35 -8.12
CA SER A 118 8.87 -1.53 -7.66
C SER A 118 9.19 -0.56 -8.77
N GLU A 119 9.56 0.64 -8.42
CA GLU A 119 9.90 1.57 -9.43
C GLU A 119 11.16 1.21 -10.17
N ASP A 120 11.97 0.40 -9.59
CA ASP A 120 13.15 -0.03 -10.28
C ASP A 120 12.90 -1.23 -11.14
N ALA A 121 11.76 -1.86 -11.05
CA ALA A 121 11.53 -3.07 -11.80
C ALA A 121 11.18 -2.72 -13.23
N PRO A 122 11.66 -3.50 -14.12
CA PRO A 122 11.27 -3.26 -15.49
C PRO A 122 9.88 -3.74 -15.58
N ALA A 123 9.26 -3.25 -15.83
CA ALA A 123 7.94 -3.67 -15.78
C ALA A 123 7.65 -5.01 -15.98
N PHE A 124 7.55 -5.23 -15.72
CA PHE A 124 6.96 -6.00 -15.53
C PHE A 124 6.58 -6.67 -16.14
N GLU A 125 6.90 -6.93 -16.13
CA GLU A 125 6.81 -7.44 -16.55
C GLU A 125 6.82 -8.08 -16.49
N GLU A 126 7.04 -8.46 -16.52
CA GLU A 126 7.14 -8.91 -16.44
C GLU A 126 7.19 -9.58 -16.05
N VAL A 127 7.07 -10.03 -16.10
CA VAL A 127 7.24 -10.35 -15.58
C VAL A 127 7.33 -11.12 -15.34
N SER A 128 7.23 -11.47 -15.84
CA SER A 128 7.45 -11.89 -15.73
C SER A 128 7.54 -12.50 -15.58
N SER A 129 7.43 -12.63 -15.89
CA SER A 129 7.63 -12.84 -15.80
C SER A 129 7.40 -13.01 -15.49
N ASP A 130 7.15 -13.05 -15.81
CA ASP A 130 7.10 -12.90 -15.55
C ASP A 130 6.63 -12.53 -15.28
N GLU A 131 6.19 -12.16 -15.49
CA GLU A 131 5.94 -11.54 -15.30
C GLU A 131 5.28 -10.86 -15.16
N ALA A 132 4.55 -10.72 -15.50
CA ALA A 132 4.23 -9.90 -15.55
C ALA A 132 3.56 -9.13 -15.11
N LEU A 133 3.12 -8.67 -14.82
CA LEU A 133 2.69 -7.76 -14.42
C LEU A 133 2.73 -6.71 -14.29
N PRO A 134 2.58 -6.40 -14.41
CA PRO A 134 2.83 -5.41 -14.37
C PRO A 134 3.15 -4.84 -13.87
N PHE A 135 3.32 -5.05 -13.94
CA PHE A 135 3.82 -4.50 -13.50
C PHE A 135 4.17 -4.38 -13.70
#